data_2cdb956032a1ebf700c9c363ff79e439
#
_entry.id   2cdb956032a1ebf700c9c363ff79e439
#
_cell.length_a   1.000
_cell.length_b   1.000
_cell.length_c   1.000
_cell.angle_alpha   90.00
_cell.angle_beta   90.00
_cell.angle_gamma   90.00
#
_symmetry.space_group_name_H-M   'P 1'
#
loop_
_entity.id
_entity.type
_entity.pdbx_description
1 polymer ?
#
loop_
_entity_poly.entity_id
_entity_poly.type
_entity_poly.pdbx_seq_one_letter_code
_entity_poly.pdbx_strand_id
1 'polypeptide(L)'
;YSDILFTSGVVNKVLQHPADIALSVDTRWLERYLHRTQHPPDDAEKVTVLNGQVTRVHREITPENAHGEYTGIARFSPAGAAALREHFQRARQRFAGKPYREAVVFEKAYLILLLQEMIEAGVRMAHADTPGNYMEIDTQEDFELAQRHWRGEPRD
;
A
#
# COMPACT_ATOMS: atom_id res chain seq x y z
N TYR A 1 2.80 -8.93 0.40
CA TYR A 1 1.93 -8.81 -0.78
C TYR A 1 2.45 -9.74 -1.87
N SER A 2 1.94 -10.98 -1.90
CA SER A 2 2.33 -12.02 -2.87
C SER A 2 1.19 -12.39 -3.82
N ASP A 3 0.08 -11.72 -3.69
CA ASP A 3 -1.23 -11.89 -4.33
C ASP A 3 -1.59 -10.71 -5.25
N ILE A 4 -0.57 -10.00 -5.73
CA ILE A 4 -0.73 -8.81 -6.57
C ILE A 4 -0.21 -9.04 -7.99
N LEU A 5 -0.94 -8.53 -8.97
CA LEU A 5 -0.50 -8.36 -10.36
C LEU A 5 -0.18 -6.90 -10.62
N PHE A 6 0.91 -6.63 -11.32
CA PHE A 6 1.32 -5.27 -11.70
C PHE A 6 2.15 -5.29 -12.98
N THR A 7 2.18 -4.17 -13.67
CA THR A 7 3.06 -3.98 -14.82
C THR A 7 4.44 -3.45 -14.40
N SER A 8 5.45 -3.61 -15.24
CA SER A 8 6.78 -3.03 -15.00
C SER A 8 6.74 -1.50 -14.84
N GLY A 9 5.77 -0.85 -15.49
CA GLY A 9 5.55 0.59 -15.36
C GLY A 9 5.27 1.03 -13.93
N VAL A 10 4.53 0.25 -13.15
CA VAL A 10 4.26 0.52 -11.72
C VAL A 10 5.58 0.49 -10.93
N VAL A 11 6.37 -0.56 -11.12
CA VAL A 11 7.65 -0.73 -10.42
C VAL A 11 8.65 0.36 -10.82
N ASN A 12 8.75 0.66 -12.12
CA ASN A 12 9.68 1.67 -12.63
C ASN A 12 9.39 3.06 -12.02
N LYS A 13 8.13 3.44 -11.88
CA LYS A 13 7.77 4.72 -11.24
C LYS A 13 8.28 4.81 -9.81
N VAL A 14 8.14 3.75 -9.04
CA VAL A 14 8.61 3.69 -7.66
C VAL A 14 10.13 3.69 -7.59
N LEU A 15 10.80 2.91 -8.45
CA LEU A 15 12.26 2.82 -8.50
C LEU A 15 12.93 4.15 -8.86
N GLN A 16 12.32 4.92 -9.75
CA GLN A 16 12.85 6.22 -10.19
C GLN A 16 12.54 7.36 -9.22
N HIS A 17 11.71 7.13 -8.20
CA HIS A 17 11.33 8.18 -7.26
C HIS A 17 12.52 8.59 -6.38
N PRO A 18 12.84 9.91 -6.22
CA PRO A 18 14.04 10.37 -5.51
C PRO A 18 13.95 10.27 -3.99
N ALA A 19 12.74 10.17 -3.41
CA ALA A 19 12.55 10.13 -1.96
C ALA A 19 13.13 8.86 -1.33
N ASP A 20 13.49 8.91 -0.05
CA ASP A 20 13.99 7.76 0.70
C ASP A 20 12.95 6.65 0.85
N ILE A 21 11.67 7.01 0.94
CA ILE A 21 10.54 6.08 0.96
C ILE A 21 9.50 6.59 -0.04
N ALA A 22 9.15 5.74 -1.01
CA ALA A 22 8.10 6.01 -1.99
C ALA A 22 7.12 4.83 -2.04
N LEU A 23 5.85 5.12 -1.83
CA LEU A 23 4.76 4.15 -1.90
C LEU A 23 4.11 4.23 -3.27
N SER A 24 3.88 3.09 -3.92
CA SER A 24 3.04 3.03 -5.12
C SER A 24 1.57 3.20 -4.73
N VAL A 25 0.88 4.14 -5.38
CA VAL A 25 -0.51 4.48 -5.06
C VAL A 25 -1.35 4.42 -6.33
N ASP A 26 -2.37 3.56 -6.33
CA ASP A 26 -3.34 3.51 -7.42
C ASP A 26 -4.41 4.59 -7.23
N THR A 27 -4.38 5.59 -8.11
CA THR A 27 -5.34 6.70 -8.09
C THR A 27 -6.69 6.36 -8.72
N ARG A 28 -6.80 5.22 -9.40
CA ARG A 28 -8.06 4.69 -9.96
C ARG A 28 -8.59 3.47 -9.20
N TRP A 29 -8.12 3.28 -7.98
CA TRP A 29 -8.39 2.13 -7.14
C TRP A 29 -9.89 1.77 -7.04
N LEU A 30 -10.76 2.76 -6.86
CA LEU A 30 -12.19 2.53 -6.65
C LEU A 30 -12.87 1.88 -7.87
N GLU A 31 -12.35 2.12 -9.07
CA GLU A 31 -12.91 1.49 -10.30
C GLU A 31 -12.81 -0.03 -10.26
N ARG A 32 -11.79 -0.60 -9.60
CA ARG A 32 -11.64 -2.05 -9.48
C ARG A 32 -12.69 -2.69 -8.58
N TYR A 33 -13.21 -1.94 -7.62
CA TYR A 33 -14.23 -2.43 -6.69
C TYR A 33 -15.65 -2.42 -7.26
N LEU A 34 -15.91 -1.69 -8.36
CA LEU A 34 -17.24 -1.57 -8.95
C LEU A 34 -17.87 -2.91 -9.37
N HIS A 35 -17.05 -3.93 -9.63
CA HIS A 35 -17.49 -5.24 -10.10
C HIS A 35 -17.18 -6.36 -9.10
N ARG A 36 -16.78 -6.00 -7.87
CA ARG A 36 -16.45 -6.94 -6.80
C ARG A 36 -17.56 -7.03 -5.78
N THR A 37 -17.91 -8.25 -5.41
CA THR A 37 -18.91 -8.52 -4.36
C THR A 37 -18.31 -9.18 -3.12
N GLN A 38 -17.17 -9.85 -3.27
CA GLN A 38 -16.48 -10.59 -2.21
C GLN A 38 -15.33 -9.80 -1.58
N HIS A 39 -14.91 -8.71 -2.21
CA HIS A 39 -13.82 -7.84 -1.75
C HIS A 39 -14.32 -6.39 -1.75
N PRO A 40 -14.81 -5.88 -0.61
CA PRO A 40 -15.41 -4.55 -0.52
C PRO A 40 -14.35 -3.45 -0.52
N PRO A 41 -14.69 -2.20 -0.92
CA PRO A 41 -13.78 -1.06 -0.90
C PRO A 41 -13.24 -0.69 0.48
N ASP A 42 -13.89 -1.15 1.55
CA ASP A 42 -13.46 -0.90 2.94
C ASP A 42 -12.13 -1.59 3.26
N ASP A 43 -11.83 -2.70 2.60
CA ASP A 43 -10.57 -3.44 2.78
C ASP A 43 -9.36 -2.74 2.14
N ALA A 44 -9.58 -1.78 1.24
CA ALA A 44 -8.51 -1.04 0.57
C ALA A 44 -7.60 -0.32 1.57
N GLU A 45 -6.29 -0.44 1.38
CA GLU A 45 -5.27 0.27 2.16
C GLU A 45 -5.08 1.70 1.62
N LYS A 46 -6.02 2.58 1.97
CA LYS A 46 -6.12 3.94 1.42
C LYS A 46 -5.06 4.88 1.98
N VAL A 47 -4.65 5.86 1.18
CA VAL A 47 -3.70 6.91 1.58
C VAL A 47 -4.30 8.30 1.40
N THR A 48 -3.87 9.24 2.26
CA THR A 48 -4.05 10.67 2.04
C THR A 48 -2.72 11.33 1.73
N VAL A 49 -2.74 12.37 0.91
CA VAL A 49 -1.54 13.09 0.46
C VAL A 49 -1.73 14.59 0.67
N LEU A 50 -0.69 15.24 1.16
CA LEU A 50 -0.61 16.69 1.26
C LEU A 50 0.79 17.15 0.84
N ASN A 51 0.87 18.13 -0.06
CA ASN A 51 2.14 18.69 -0.55
C ASN A 51 3.14 17.61 -1.03
N GLY A 52 2.64 16.60 -1.74
CA GLY A 52 3.47 15.51 -2.28
C GLY A 52 3.96 14.48 -1.24
N GLN A 53 3.45 14.53 -0.03
CA GLN A 53 3.78 13.58 1.04
C GLN A 53 2.55 12.78 1.46
N VAL A 54 2.74 11.50 1.70
CA VAL A 54 1.72 10.66 2.34
C VAL A 54 1.59 11.11 3.79
N THR A 55 0.38 11.47 4.19
CA THR A 55 0.07 11.97 5.54
C THR A 55 -0.67 10.97 6.39
N ARG A 56 -1.34 10.00 5.76
CA ARG A 56 -1.99 8.89 6.45
C ARG A 56 -2.05 7.68 5.51
N VAL A 57 -1.92 6.48 6.06
CA VAL A 57 -2.22 5.21 5.40
C VAL A 57 -3.09 4.38 6.32
N HIS A 58 -4.34 4.11 5.91
CA HIS A 58 -5.30 3.42 6.77
C HIS A 58 -6.52 2.91 5.99
N ARG A 59 -7.09 1.78 6.40
CA ARG A 59 -8.33 1.24 5.80
C ARG A 59 -9.56 2.10 6.08
N GLU A 60 -9.62 2.77 7.23
CA GLU A 60 -10.75 3.64 7.62
C GLU A 60 -10.78 5.02 6.93
N ILE A 61 -9.82 5.35 6.07
CA ILE A 61 -9.92 6.55 5.24
C ILE A 61 -11.14 6.38 4.33
N THR A 62 -12.05 7.35 4.34
CA THR A 62 -13.22 7.28 3.46
C THR A 62 -12.82 7.50 2.00
N PRO A 63 -13.55 6.93 1.03
CA PRO A 63 -13.22 7.07 -0.39
C PRO A 63 -13.07 8.53 -0.84
N GLU A 64 -13.88 9.44 -0.31
CA GLU A 64 -13.86 10.87 -0.67
C GLU A 64 -12.59 11.58 -0.20
N ASN A 65 -11.95 11.07 0.86
CA ASN A 65 -10.72 11.62 1.43
C ASN A 65 -9.46 10.89 0.94
N ALA A 66 -9.63 9.77 0.27
CA ALA A 66 -8.50 9.00 -0.24
C ALA A 66 -7.90 9.63 -1.49
N HIS A 67 -6.59 9.85 -1.51
CA HIS A 67 -5.84 10.14 -2.73
C HIS A 67 -5.79 8.91 -3.65
N GLY A 68 -5.68 7.73 -3.06
CA GLY A 68 -5.61 6.46 -3.74
C GLY A 68 -5.40 5.31 -2.77
N GLU A 69 -5.16 4.12 -3.32
CA GLU A 69 -4.87 2.90 -2.59
C GLU A 69 -3.38 2.55 -2.67
N TYR A 70 -2.76 2.24 -1.53
CA TYR A 70 -1.42 1.67 -1.49
C TYR A 70 -1.44 0.26 -2.09
N THR A 71 -0.62 0.05 -3.11
CA THR A 71 -0.65 -1.20 -3.89
C THR A 71 0.21 -2.33 -3.30
N GLY A 72 0.76 -2.16 -2.10
CA GLY A 72 1.71 -3.13 -1.53
C GLY A 72 3.14 -2.99 -2.08
N ILE A 73 3.38 -2.10 -3.05
CA ILE A 73 4.69 -1.89 -3.68
C ILE A 73 5.31 -0.61 -3.12
N ALA A 74 6.51 -0.72 -2.56
CA ALA A 74 7.24 0.42 -2.04
C ALA A 74 8.74 0.33 -2.34
N ARG A 75 9.37 1.49 -2.50
CA ARG A 75 10.82 1.63 -2.59
C ARG A 75 11.34 2.24 -1.29
N PHE A 76 12.42 1.65 -0.80
CA PHE A 76 13.20 2.19 0.32
C PHE A 76 14.65 2.39 -0.13
N SER A 77 15.17 3.60 0.00
CA SER A 77 16.61 3.84 -0.07
C SER A 77 17.33 3.17 1.10
N PRO A 78 18.66 3.11 1.15
CA PRO A 78 19.37 2.64 2.33
C PRO A 78 18.95 3.35 3.63
N ALA A 79 18.73 4.68 3.57
CA ALA A 79 18.25 5.48 4.70
C ALA A 79 16.80 5.14 5.06
N GLY A 80 15.91 5.04 4.08
CA GLY A 80 14.51 4.62 4.29
C GLY A 80 14.40 3.23 4.88
N ALA A 81 15.21 2.28 4.39
CA ALA A 81 15.26 0.91 4.93
C ALA A 81 15.83 0.86 6.35
N ALA A 82 16.79 1.73 6.68
CA ALA A 82 17.31 1.86 8.05
C ALA A 82 16.22 2.38 8.99
N ALA A 83 15.48 3.41 8.59
CA ALA A 83 14.36 3.95 9.36
C ALA A 83 13.28 2.88 9.58
N LEU A 84 12.88 2.15 8.52
CA LEU A 84 11.89 1.07 8.64
C LEU A 84 12.34 0.00 9.66
N ARG A 85 13.59 -0.45 9.58
CA ARG A 85 14.14 -1.45 10.53
C ARG A 85 14.14 -0.94 11.96
N GLU A 86 14.53 0.32 12.17
CA GLU A 86 14.57 0.92 13.51
C GLU A 86 13.15 0.97 14.12
N HIS A 87 12.16 1.47 13.38
CA HIS A 87 10.77 1.53 13.83
C HIS A 87 10.23 0.13 14.10
N PHE A 88 10.46 -0.82 13.19
CA PHE A 88 10.06 -2.21 13.39
C PHE A 88 10.67 -2.83 14.66
N GLN A 89 11.97 -2.62 14.90
CA GLN A 89 12.64 -3.17 16.08
C GLN A 89 12.08 -2.56 17.38
N ARG A 90 11.83 -1.25 17.40
CA ARG A 90 11.20 -0.57 18.54
C ARG A 90 9.78 -1.09 18.80
N ALA A 91 8.98 -1.18 17.76
CA ALA A 91 7.62 -1.71 17.86
C ALA A 91 7.64 -3.17 18.36
N ARG A 92 8.50 -4.01 17.79
CA ARG A 92 8.68 -5.41 18.22
C ARG A 92 9.10 -5.52 19.68
N GLN A 93 10.07 -4.75 20.14
CA GLN A 93 10.53 -4.77 21.55
C GLN A 93 9.42 -4.38 22.52
N ARG A 94 8.57 -3.43 22.11
CA ARG A 94 7.49 -2.91 22.97
C ARG A 94 6.23 -3.77 22.95
N PHE A 95 5.89 -4.34 21.80
CA PHE A 95 4.59 -4.94 21.54
C PHE A 95 4.61 -6.43 21.20
N ALA A 96 5.78 -7.12 21.17
CA ALA A 96 5.82 -8.57 20.92
C ALA A 96 4.85 -9.32 21.86
N GLY A 97 3.96 -10.13 21.28
CA GLY A 97 2.91 -10.85 22.00
C GLY A 97 1.79 -9.97 22.58
N LYS A 98 1.73 -8.68 22.24
CA LYS A 98 0.73 -7.72 22.76
C LYS A 98 -0.03 -7.06 21.61
N PRO A 99 -1.20 -6.44 21.88
CA PRO A 99 -1.89 -5.61 20.88
C PRO A 99 -1.01 -4.48 20.36
N TYR A 100 -1.08 -4.25 19.06
CA TYR A 100 -0.37 -3.16 18.38
C TYR A 100 -1.32 -2.45 17.43
N ARG A 101 -1.64 -1.21 17.75
CA ARG A 101 -2.69 -0.45 17.05
C ARG A 101 -3.99 -1.27 16.97
N GLU A 102 -4.57 -1.44 15.79
CA GLU A 102 -5.77 -2.22 15.56
C GLU A 102 -5.51 -3.74 15.53
N ALA A 103 -4.26 -4.16 15.47
CA ALA A 103 -3.93 -5.58 15.49
C ALA A 103 -4.04 -6.18 16.89
N VAL A 104 -4.70 -7.32 17.00
CA VAL A 104 -4.87 -8.06 18.27
C VAL A 104 -3.54 -8.47 18.88
N VAL A 105 -2.53 -8.67 18.03
CA VAL A 105 -1.15 -9.00 18.44
C VAL A 105 -0.19 -8.48 17.36
N PHE A 106 0.96 -7.98 17.79
CA PHE A 106 1.97 -7.36 16.92
C PHE A 106 2.34 -8.24 15.72
N GLU A 107 2.48 -9.55 15.93
CA GLU A 107 2.88 -10.50 14.91
C GLU A 107 1.85 -10.69 13.78
N LYS A 108 0.62 -10.21 13.98
CA LYS A 108 -0.45 -10.20 12.97
C LYS A 108 -0.74 -8.81 12.42
N ALA A 109 0.08 -7.82 12.77
CA ALA A 109 -0.09 -6.46 12.28
C ALA A 109 0.23 -6.36 10.78
N TYR A 110 -0.62 -5.68 10.04
CA TYR A 110 -0.34 -5.32 8.65
C TYR A 110 0.79 -4.28 8.58
N LEU A 111 1.55 -4.29 7.50
CA LEU A 111 2.65 -3.35 7.27
C LEU A 111 2.20 -1.89 7.37
N ILE A 112 1.01 -1.57 6.89
CA ILE A 112 0.46 -0.20 6.93
C ILE A 112 0.40 0.37 8.35
N LEU A 113 0.23 -0.44 9.38
CA LEU A 113 0.23 0.04 10.77
C LEU A 113 1.60 0.55 11.20
N LEU A 114 2.67 -0.09 10.73
CA LEU A 114 4.03 0.37 10.95
C LEU A 114 4.33 1.63 10.10
N LEU A 115 3.90 1.66 8.84
CA LEU A 115 4.05 2.85 7.99
C LEU A 115 3.32 4.05 8.61
N GLN A 116 2.13 3.85 9.14
CA GLN A 116 1.37 4.90 9.83
C GLN A 116 2.10 5.40 11.08
N GLU A 117 2.67 4.51 11.91
CA GLU A 117 3.50 4.90 13.05
C GLU A 117 4.71 5.73 12.62
N MET A 118 5.37 5.33 11.53
CA MET A 118 6.51 6.07 11.00
C MET A 118 6.11 7.48 10.54
N ILE A 119 4.96 7.62 9.86
CA ILE A 119 4.42 8.93 9.45
C ILE A 119 4.17 9.82 10.67
N GLU A 120 3.51 9.29 11.70
CA GLU A 120 3.22 9.99 12.95
C GLU A 120 4.50 10.40 13.71
N ALA A 121 5.55 9.61 13.57
CA ALA A 121 6.88 9.92 14.11
C ALA A 121 7.67 10.93 13.24
N GLY A 122 7.08 11.45 12.16
CA GLY A 122 7.69 12.45 11.30
C GLY A 122 8.56 11.88 10.16
N VAL A 123 8.54 10.57 9.92
CA VAL A 123 9.22 9.98 8.76
C VAL A 123 8.49 10.37 7.50
N ARG A 124 9.20 11.02 6.58
CA ARG A 124 8.62 11.48 5.31
C ARG A 124 8.50 10.33 4.32
N MET A 125 7.31 10.16 3.74
CA MET A 125 7.03 9.18 2.70
C MET A 125 6.39 9.90 1.50
N ALA A 126 6.95 9.70 0.33
CA ALA A 126 6.37 10.18 -0.92
C ALA A 126 5.45 9.12 -1.54
N HIS A 127 4.71 9.52 -2.57
CA HIS A 127 3.89 8.62 -3.35
C HIS A 127 4.31 8.61 -4.82
N ALA A 128 4.15 7.47 -5.46
CA ALA A 128 4.33 7.28 -6.90
C ALA A 128 2.98 6.82 -7.47
N ASP A 129 2.25 7.75 -8.08
CA ASP A 129 0.91 7.49 -8.58
C ASP A 129 0.92 6.55 -9.78
N THR A 130 0.06 5.56 -9.75
CA THR A 130 -0.27 4.71 -10.89
C THR A 130 -1.79 4.75 -11.13
N PRO A 131 -2.26 5.08 -12.36
CA PRO A 131 -3.67 5.06 -12.68
C PRO A 131 -4.09 3.65 -13.14
N GLY A 132 -4.21 2.70 -12.23
CA GLY A 132 -4.40 1.29 -12.52
C GLY A 132 -3.08 0.57 -12.81
N ASN A 133 -3.11 -0.43 -13.70
CA ASN A 133 -1.97 -1.33 -13.98
C ASN A 133 -1.52 -2.16 -12.75
N TYR A 134 -2.45 -2.39 -11.87
CA TYR A 134 -2.34 -3.14 -10.64
C TYR A 134 -3.66 -3.88 -10.36
N MET A 135 -3.57 -5.06 -9.78
CA MET A 135 -4.71 -5.83 -9.31
C MET A 135 -4.31 -6.72 -8.14
N GLU A 136 -5.14 -6.79 -7.12
CA GLU A 136 -5.00 -7.69 -5.98
C GLU A 136 -5.96 -8.88 -6.17
N ILE A 137 -5.53 -10.06 -5.72
CA ILE A 137 -6.27 -11.32 -5.88
C ILE A 137 -6.42 -11.98 -4.51
N ASP A 138 -7.45 -11.61 -3.77
CA ASP A 138 -7.75 -12.15 -2.45
C ASP A 138 -8.84 -13.22 -2.48
N THR A 139 -9.68 -13.18 -3.50
CA THR A 139 -10.85 -14.04 -3.61
C THR A 139 -10.87 -14.81 -4.92
N GLN A 140 -11.71 -15.85 -4.99
CA GLN A 140 -11.97 -16.56 -6.25
C GLN A 140 -12.55 -15.60 -7.30
N GLU A 141 -13.40 -14.67 -6.90
CA GLU A 141 -13.97 -13.64 -7.79
C GLU A 141 -12.84 -12.76 -8.40
N ASP A 142 -11.86 -12.34 -7.59
CA ASP A 142 -10.72 -11.55 -8.07
C ASP A 142 -9.89 -12.31 -9.11
N PHE A 143 -9.65 -13.60 -8.85
CA PHE A 143 -8.94 -14.46 -9.80
C PHE A 143 -9.67 -14.56 -11.15
N GLU A 144 -10.99 -14.73 -11.12
CA GLU A 144 -11.80 -14.80 -12.36
C GLU A 144 -11.86 -13.45 -13.07
N LEU A 145 -11.94 -12.34 -12.35
CA LEU A 145 -11.83 -10.99 -12.90
C LEU A 145 -10.45 -10.75 -13.52
N ALA A 146 -9.38 -11.19 -12.86
CA ALA A 146 -8.03 -11.10 -13.40
C ALA A 146 -7.89 -11.89 -14.71
N GLN A 147 -8.37 -13.12 -14.78
CA GLN A 147 -8.33 -13.90 -16.01
C GLN A 147 -9.07 -13.23 -17.18
N ARG A 148 -10.17 -12.53 -16.90
CA ARG A 148 -10.96 -11.84 -17.92
C ARG A 148 -10.39 -10.48 -18.33
N HIS A 149 -9.85 -9.71 -17.39
CA HIS A 149 -9.57 -8.28 -17.58
C HIS A 149 -8.09 -7.91 -17.51
N TRP A 150 -7.26 -8.71 -16.83
CA TRP A 150 -5.83 -8.42 -16.78
C TRP A 150 -5.18 -8.66 -18.16
N ARG A 151 -4.62 -7.60 -18.73
CA ARG A 151 -3.94 -7.66 -20.03
C ARG A 151 -2.41 -7.72 -19.89
N GLY A 152 -1.90 -7.51 -18.67
CA GLY A 152 -0.45 -7.40 -18.45
C GLY A 152 0.14 -6.20 -19.20
N GLU A 153 1.41 -6.33 -19.51
CA GLU A 153 2.08 -5.37 -20.39
C GLU A 153 1.69 -5.60 -21.84
N PRO A 154 1.59 -4.53 -22.67
CA PRO A 154 1.56 -4.70 -24.12
C PRO A 154 2.73 -5.60 -24.54
N ARG A 155 2.47 -6.63 -25.30
CA ARG A 155 3.54 -7.41 -25.95
C ARG A 155 4.05 -6.56 -27.09
N ASP A 156 5.33 -6.18 -27.04
CA ASP A 156 6.03 -5.56 -28.17
C ASP A 156 6.01 -6.48 -29.41
#